data_cdeb596ed1a4514aad1c9802470a9412
#
_entry.id   cdeb596ed1a4514aad1c9802470a9412
#
_cell.length_a   1.000
_cell.length_b   1.000
_cell.length_c   1.000
_cell.angle_alpha   90.00
_cell.angle_beta   90.00
_cell.angle_gamma   90.00
#
_symmetry.space_group_name_H-M   'P 1'
#
loop_
_entity.id
_entity.type
_entity.pdbx_description
1 polymer ?
#
loop_
_entity_poly.entity_id
_entity_poly.type
_entity_poly.pdbx_seq_one_letter_code
_entity_poly.pdbx_strand_id
1 'polypeptide(L)'
;MSALVDFAEVEVGEHLPGIRIPLRRVDLVMYASASGDFNPIHWNERIAVDAGLPNVIAHGMLTLAETTRVVTDWTGDPGAVISLSC
;
A
#
# COMPACT_ATOMS: atom_id res chain seq x y z
N MET A 1 15.76 16.91 -0.30
CA MET A 1 14.58 17.19 0.55
C MET A 1 14.93 16.83 1.98
N SER A 2 14.70 17.71 2.93
CA SER A 2 14.96 17.40 4.34
C SER A 2 13.76 16.72 4.97
N ALA A 3 14.02 15.79 5.89
CA ALA A 3 12.99 15.11 6.63
C ALA A 3 12.23 16.08 7.56
N LEU A 4 10.94 15.83 7.73
CA LEU A 4 10.07 16.61 8.63
C LEU A 4 10.18 16.14 10.08
N VAL A 5 10.78 14.98 10.33
CA VAL A 5 10.86 14.32 11.62
C VAL A 5 12.32 14.25 12.05
N ASP A 6 12.58 14.61 13.31
CA ASP A 6 13.91 14.50 13.90
C ASP A 6 14.11 13.05 14.40
N PHE A 7 15.11 12.37 13.88
CA PHE A 7 15.45 11.00 14.26
C PHE A 7 15.62 10.85 15.78
N ALA A 8 16.20 11.85 16.45
CA ALA A 8 16.43 11.79 17.90
C ALA A 8 15.14 11.80 18.73
N GLU A 9 14.01 12.20 18.16
CA GLU A 9 12.72 12.29 18.84
C GLU A 9 11.79 11.11 18.53
N VAL A 10 12.21 10.23 17.62
CA VAL A 10 11.40 9.05 17.23
C VAL A 10 11.57 7.93 18.23
N GLU A 11 10.45 7.30 18.59
CA GLU A 11 10.43 6.16 19.52
C GLU A 11 9.82 4.94 18.84
N VAL A 12 10.35 3.76 19.16
CA VAL A 12 9.77 2.48 18.74
C VAL A 12 8.38 2.34 19.36
N GLY A 13 7.41 1.94 18.55
CA GLY A 13 6.01 1.83 18.99
C GLY A 13 5.20 3.11 18.81
N GLU A 14 5.80 4.18 18.34
CA GLU A 14 5.10 5.43 18.06
C GLU A 14 4.05 5.25 16.97
N HIS A 15 2.87 5.85 17.17
CA HIS A 15 1.80 5.85 16.16
C HIS A 15 2.01 6.95 15.15
N LEU A 16 2.02 6.61 13.87
CA LEU A 16 2.15 7.56 12.78
C LEU A 16 0.78 8.12 12.39
N PRO A 17 0.73 9.34 11.80
CA PRO A 17 -0.52 9.87 11.29
C PRO A 17 -1.13 8.95 10.25
N GLY A 18 -2.41 8.60 10.44
CA GLY A 18 -3.12 7.76 9.50
C GLY A 18 -3.42 8.49 8.20
N ILE A 19 -3.48 7.73 7.10
CA ILE A 19 -3.93 8.24 5.82
C ILE A 19 -5.07 7.36 5.30
N ARG A 20 -5.93 7.94 4.46
CA ARG A 20 -6.98 7.19 3.79
C ARG A 20 -6.71 7.21 2.29
N ILE A 21 -6.59 6.02 1.71
CA ILE A 21 -6.28 5.85 0.30
C ILE A 21 -7.41 5.03 -0.32
N PRO A 22 -8.37 5.66 -1.02
CA PRO A 22 -9.42 4.91 -1.70
C PRO A 22 -8.83 4.14 -2.89
N LEU A 23 -9.12 2.84 -2.96
CA LEU A 23 -8.76 2.00 -4.09
C LEU A 23 -10.02 1.68 -4.89
N ARG A 24 -10.00 2.01 -6.17
CA ARG A 24 -11.09 1.71 -7.11
C ARG A 24 -10.73 0.46 -7.90
N ARG A 25 -11.74 -0.18 -8.50
CA ARG A 25 -11.49 -1.36 -9.35
C ARG A 25 -10.54 -1.05 -10.49
N VAL A 26 -10.63 0.13 -11.08
CA VAL A 26 -9.70 0.54 -12.15
C VAL A 26 -8.25 0.58 -11.67
N ASP A 27 -8.02 0.93 -10.42
CA ASP A 27 -6.67 0.94 -9.85
C ASP A 27 -6.08 -0.47 -9.80
N LEU A 28 -6.91 -1.47 -9.50
CA LEU A 28 -6.48 -2.87 -9.48
C LEU A 28 -6.14 -3.36 -10.89
N VAL A 29 -6.94 -2.97 -11.88
CA VAL A 29 -6.66 -3.29 -13.29
C VAL A 29 -5.35 -2.65 -13.77
N MET A 30 -5.15 -1.38 -13.43
CA MET A 30 -3.93 -0.66 -13.76
C MET A 30 -2.70 -1.28 -13.09
N TYR A 31 -2.83 -1.66 -11.82
CA TYR A 31 -1.73 -2.32 -11.10
C TYR A 31 -1.43 -3.69 -11.68
N ALA A 32 -2.44 -4.46 -12.08
CA ALA A 32 -2.23 -5.74 -12.75
C ALA A 32 -1.37 -5.57 -13.99
N SER A 33 -1.63 -4.54 -14.78
CA SER A 33 -0.83 -4.23 -15.97
C SER A 33 0.60 -3.82 -15.63
N ALA A 34 0.78 -3.01 -14.59
CA ALA A 34 2.10 -2.51 -14.19
C ALA A 34 2.96 -3.60 -13.56
N SER A 35 2.35 -4.48 -12.75
CA SER A 35 3.06 -5.52 -12.01
C SER A 35 3.21 -6.83 -12.76
N GLY A 36 2.36 -7.07 -13.76
CA GLY A 36 2.26 -8.38 -14.42
C GLY A 36 1.48 -9.41 -13.62
N ASP A 37 0.88 -9.04 -12.50
CA ASP A 37 0.04 -9.92 -11.70
C ASP A 37 -1.41 -9.83 -12.17
N PHE A 38 -1.78 -10.70 -13.09
CA PHE A 38 -3.11 -10.77 -13.70
C PHE A 38 -4.02 -11.81 -13.03
N ASN A 39 -3.74 -12.21 -11.80
CA ASN A 39 -4.62 -13.14 -11.10
C ASN A 39 -6.04 -12.58 -11.09
N PRO A 40 -7.02 -13.33 -11.63
CA PRO A 40 -8.39 -12.80 -11.83
C PRO A 40 -9.11 -12.41 -10.55
N ILE A 41 -8.65 -12.82 -9.38
CA ILE A 41 -9.26 -12.41 -8.10
C ILE A 41 -9.15 -10.90 -7.87
N HIS A 42 -8.30 -10.21 -8.60
CA HIS A 42 -8.10 -8.77 -8.48
C HIS A 42 -8.97 -7.95 -9.44
N TRP A 43 -9.55 -8.58 -10.48
CA TRP A 43 -10.30 -7.85 -11.49
C TRP A 43 -11.58 -8.53 -11.96
N ASN A 44 -11.80 -9.81 -11.64
CA ASN A 44 -12.99 -10.55 -12.05
C ASN A 44 -13.79 -10.95 -10.82
N GLU A 45 -14.90 -10.24 -10.58
CA GLU A 45 -15.73 -10.45 -9.40
C GLU A 45 -16.31 -11.87 -9.33
N ARG A 46 -16.74 -12.45 -10.45
CA ARG A 46 -17.28 -13.80 -10.49
C ARG A 46 -16.26 -14.81 -9.99
N ILE A 47 -15.03 -14.72 -10.50
CA ILE A 47 -13.96 -15.64 -10.11
C ILE A 47 -13.58 -15.41 -8.64
N ALA A 48 -13.51 -14.18 -8.19
CA ALA A 48 -13.23 -13.88 -6.79
C ALA A 48 -14.27 -14.49 -5.86
N VAL A 49 -15.55 -14.31 -6.18
CA VAL A 49 -16.66 -14.86 -5.38
C VAL A 49 -16.64 -16.39 -5.41
N ASP A 50 -16.41 -17.00 -6.57
CA ASP A 50 -16.33 -18.46 -6.70
C ASP A 50 -15.14 -19.03 -5.90
N ALA A 51 -14.09 -18.24 -5.68
CA ALA A 51 -12.95 -18.60 -4.85
C ALA A 51 -13.18 -18.40 -3.35
N GLY A 52 -14.35 -17.93 -2.95
CA GLY A 52 -14.72 -17.73 -1.55
C GLY A 52 -14.46 -16.31 -1.03
N LEU A 53 -14.15 -15.37 -1.91
CA LEU A 53 -13.92 -13.98 -1.53
C LEU A 53 -15.22 -13.17 -1.64
N PRO A 54 -15.39 -12.10 -0.84
CA PRO A 54 -16.61 -11.28 -0.92
C PRO A 54 -16.71 -10.47 -2.21
N ASN A 55 -15.58 -10.16 -2.84
CA ASN A 55 -15.48 -9.38 -4.07
C ASN A 55 -14.03 -9.46 -4.57
N VAL A 56 -13.69 -8.69 -5.62
CA VAL A 56 -12.27 -8.52 -5.99
C VAL A 56 -11.48 -7.94 -4.82
N ILE A 57 -10.23 -8.34 -4.70
CA ILE A 57 -9.35 -7.89 -3.64
C ILE A 57 -8.13 -7.19 -4.22
N ALA A 58 -7.54 -6.28 -3.45
CA ALA A 58 -6.32 -5.60 -3.83
C ALA A 58 -5.14 -6.60 -3.82
N HIS A 59 -4.20 -6.38 -4.73
CA HIS A 59 -2.93 -7.11 -4.71
C HIS A 59 -2.21 -6.82 -3.38
N GLY A 60 -1.64 -7.85 -2.76
CA GLY A 60 -0.90 -7.67 -1.50
C GLY A 60 0.24 -6.66 -1.63
N MET A 61 0.97 -6.70 -2.75
CA MET A 61 2.06 -5.75 -2.99
C MET A 61 1.56 -4.33 -3.24
N LEU A 62 0.38 -4.14 -3.82
CA LEU A 62 -0.23 -2.82 -3.95
C LEU A 62 -0.57 -2.28 -2.56
N THR A 63 -1.17 -3.10 -1.70
CA THR A 63 -1.50 -2.73 -0.33
C THR A 63 -0.24 -2.36 0.45
N LEU A 64 0.84 -3.12 0.32
CA LEU A 64 2.12 -2.81 0.95
C LEU A 64 2.68 -1.48 0.45
N ALA A 65 2.68 -1.27 -0.87
CA ALA A 65 3.18 -0.02 -1.46
C ALA A 65 2.39 1.20 -0.99
N GLU A 66 1.07 1.09 -0.95
CA GLU A 66 0.21 2.19 -0.47
C GLU A 66 0.40 2.43 1.03
N THR A 67 0.59 1.38 1.82
CA THR A 67 0.86 1.50 3.25
C THR A 67 2.18 2.22 3.51
N THR A 68 3.18 2.03 2.65
CA THR A 68 4.47 2.72 2.76
C THR A 68 4.32 4.24 2.73
N ARG A 69 3.27 4.77 2.09
CA ARG A 69 3.00 6.20 2.05
C ARG A 69 2.78 6.79 3.44
N VAL A 70 2.26 6.03 4.39
CA VAL A 70 2.15 6.48 5.79
C VAL A 70 3.53 6.91 6.30
N VAL A 71 4.55 6.11 6.01
CA VAL A 71 5.92 6.37 6.46
C VAL A 71 6.56 7.51 5.68
N THR A 72 6.47 7.48 4.36
CA THR A 72 7.11 8.51 3.51
C THR A 72 6.46 9.88 3.67
N ASP A 73 5.14 9.93 3.83
CA ASP A 73 4.43 11.19 4.09
C ASP A 73 4.81 11.75 5.48
N TRP A 74 4.94 10.86 6.47
CA TRP A 74 5.34 11.26 7.82
C TRP A 74 6.75 11.82 7.86
N THR A 75 7.72 11.14 7.23
CA THR A 75 9.11 11.63 7.19
C THR A 75 9.26 12.87 6.33
N GLY A 76 8.41 13.02 5.31
CA GLY A 76 8.55 14.07 4.30
C GLY A 76 9.74 13.88 3.38
N ASP A 77 10.48 12.80 3.53
CA ASP A 77 11.66 12.47 2.74
C ASP A 77 11.71 10.95 2.50
N PRO A 78 11.34 10.49 1.29
CA PRO A 78 11.38 9.06 0.96
C PRO A 78 12.78 8.45 1.12
N GLY A 79 13.82 9.25 0.97
CA GLY A 79 15.21 8.80 1.15
C GLY A 79 15.59 8.48 2.59
N ALA A 80 14.76 8.86 3.57
CA ALA A 80 15.00 8.54 4.97
C ALA A 80 14.68 7.07 5.31
N VAL A 81 13.89 6.39 4.47
CA VAL A 81 13.52 4.99 4.68
C VAL A 81 14.61 4.09 4.13
N ILE A 82 15.25 3.31 5.00
CA ILE A 82 16.32 2.39 4.61
C ILE A 82 15.86 0.94 4.53
N SER A 83 14.78 0.60 5.22
CA SER A 83 14.20 -0.75 5.22
C SER A 83 12.75 -0.70 5.63
N LEU A 84 11.93 -1.55 5.02
CA LEU A 84 10.53 -1.71 5.37
C LEU A 84 10.13 -3.17 5.21
N SER A 85 9.48 -3.71 6.22
CA SER A 85 8.94 -5.08 6.19
C SER A 85 7.66 -5.17 7.01
N CYS A 86 6.79 -6.09 6.64
CA CYS A 86 5.58 -6.37 7.40
C CYS A 86 5.05 -7.78 7.12
#